data_a08af35eda37fd1951dc0b48247e6808
#
_entry.id   a08af35eda37fd1951dc0b48247e6808
#
_cell.length_a   1.000
_cell.length_b   1.000
_cell.length_c   1.000
_cell.angle_alpha   90.00
_cell.angle_beta   90.00
_cell.angle_gamma   90.00
#
_symmetry.space_group_name_H-M   'P 1'
#
loop_
_entity.id
_entity.type
_entity.pdbx_description
1 polymer ?
#
loop_
_entity_poly.entity_id
_entity_poly.type
_entity_poly.pdbx_seq_one_letter_code
_entity_poly.pdbx_strand_id
1 'polypeptide(L)'
;DYYASRGLGDVYKRQGFVGSSVAGVLGVLTIVLLMHDTPESKGLPPIEELTGEETPGTPRDHGKTSDLQRSVIRNPLVWVLALSSAFMYISRYAINGWGVLFLQEIKGYTLAAATQVISVNALCGIVGTVFSGWLSDAFFYGRRNVLAFGFGVLNTVALCLFLYSGDGLIVNILSMILFGVAIGVLICFLGGLMAIDIVPREATGAALGIVGMASYVGAGLQDIVSGWLINSGKTELDGVTSYNFDSAIVFWIAASAVSFILALFVAKRSHR
;
A
#
# COMPACT_ATOMS: atom_id res chain seq x y z
N ASP A 1 -9.96 -5.37 41.08
CA ASP A 1 -10.52 -5.17 39.71
C ASP A 1 -9.47 -4.61 38.68
N TYR A 2 -8.55 -3.73 39.13
CA TYR A 2 -7.50 -3.16 38.23
C TYR A 2 -6.51 -4.20 37.66
N TYR A 3 -6.14 -5.20 38.45
CA TYR A 3 -5.24 -6.29 37.98
C TYR A 3 -5.96 -7.30 37.10
N ALA A 4 -7.24 -7.53 37.28
CA ALA A 4 -8.04 -8.40 36.41
C ALA A 4 -8.26 -7.81 35.03
N SER A 5 -8.43 -6.47 34.91
CA SER A 5 -8.57 -5.79 33.63
C SER A 5 -7.27 -5.78 32.80
N ARG A 6 -6.09 -5.72 33.44
CA ARG A 6 -4.80 -5.88 32.76
C ARG A 6 -4.59 -7.28 32.19
N GLY A 7 -4.94 -8.33 32.96
CA GLY A 7 -4.82 -9.71 32.51
C GLY A 7 -5.70 -10.01 31.29
N LEU A 8 -6.93 -9.52 31.27
CA LEU A 8 -7.85 -9.65 30.13
C LEU A 8 -7.31 -8.91 28.90
N GLY A 9 -6.78 -7.69 29.04
CA GLY A 9 -6.20 -6.93 27.93
C GLY A 9 -4.98 -7.63 27.29
N ASP A 10 -4.14 -8.28 28.09
CA ASP A 10 -2.99 -9.02 27.58
C ASP A 10 -3.39 -10.33 26.90
N VAL A 11 -4.44 -11.00 27.36
CA VAL A 11 -5.01 -12.19 26.70
C VAL A 11 -5.58 -11.82 25.32
N TYR A 12 -6.35 -10.74 25.23
CA TYR A 12 -6.88 -10.25 23.94
C TYR A 12 -5.78 -9.87 22.96
N LYS A 13 -4.74 -9.18 23.39
CA LYS A 13 -3.58 -8.84 22.54
C LYS A 13 -2.89 -10.11 22.04
N ARG A 14 -2.64 -11.09 22.92
CA ARG A 14 -2.03 -12.37 22.52
C ARG A 14 -2.88 -13.13 21.51
N GLN A 15 -4.19 -13.16 21.68
CA GLN A 15 -5.11 -13.82 20.73
C GLN A 15 -5.05 -13.20 19.33
N GLY A 16 -4.98 -11.87 19.22
CA GLY A 16 -4.81 -11.16 17.95
C GLY A 16 -3.51 -11.58 17.22
N PHE A 17 -2.39 -11.61 17.94
CA PHE A 17 -1.10 -12.03 17.37
C PHE A 17 -1.08 -13.52 17.02
N VAL A 18 -1.60 -14.39 17.88
CA VAL A 18 -1.65 -15.83 17.63
C VAL A 18 -2.57 -16.13 16.43
N GLY A 19 -3.74 -15.50 16.35
CA GLY A 19 -4.67 -15.69 15.23
C GLY A 19 -4.03 -15.30 13.89
N SER A 20 -3.38 -14.14 13.83
CA SER A 20 -2.67 -13.68 12.64
C SER A 20 -1.51 -14.60 12.27
N SER A 21 -0.76 -15.09 13.26
CA SER A 21 0.36 -16.02 13.03
C SER A 21 -0.12 -17.36 12.51
N VAL A 22 -1.19 -17.92 13.05
CA VAL A 22 -1.81 -19.16 12.57
C VAL A 22 -2.29 -19.00 11.13
N ALA A 23 -2.98 -17.91 10.82
CA ALA A 23 -3.42 -17.62 9.45
C ALA A 23 -2.23 -17.50 8.48
N GLY A 24 -1.15 -16.85 8.90
CA GLY A 24 0.10 -16.77 8.11
C GLY A 24 0.73 -18.13 7.86
N VAL A 25 0.85 -18.98 8.89
CA VAL A 25 1.39 -20.34 8.75
C VAL A 25 0.52 -21.19 7.82
N LEU A 26 -0.81 -21.12 7.94
CA LEU A 26 -1.74 -21.82 7.04
C LEU A 26 -1.58 -21.32 5.60
N GLY A 27 -1.40 -20.02 5.40
CA GLY A 27 -1.12 -19.43 4.07
C GLY A 27 0.18 -20.00 3.47
N VAL A 28 1.25 -20.01 4.23
CA VAL A 28 2.55 -20.60 3.80
C VAL A 28 2.40 -22.08 3.46
N LEU A 29 1.75 -22.86 4.33
CA LEU A 29 1.50 -24.28 4.07
C LEU A 29 0.67 -24.51 2.80
N THR A 30 -0.35 -23.69 2.57
CA THR A 30 -1.17 -23.73 1.35
C THR A 30 -0.33 -23.47 0.11
N ILE A 31 0.55 -22.46 0.14
CA ILE A 31 1.47 -22.16 -0.97
C ILE A 31 2.40 -23.33 -1.22
N VAL A 32 3.08 -23.83 -0.19
CA VAL A 32 4.06 -24.93 -0.32
C VAL A 32 3.42 -26.23 -0.83
N LEU A 33 2.20 -26.52 -0.41
CA LEU A 33 1.51 -27.77 -0.77
C LEU A 33 0.77 -27.71 -2.10
N LEU A 34 0.24 -26.55 -2.47
CA LEU A 34 -0.67 -26.42 -3.63
C LEU A 34 -0.07 -25.63 -4.79
N MET A 35 0.86 -24.72 -4.55
CA MET A 35 1.50 -23.98 -5.64
C MET A 35 2.63 -24.77 -6.29
N HIS A 36 2.69 -24.68 -7.60
CA HIS A 36 3.73 -25.30 -8.43
C HIS A 36 4.35 -24.19 -9.29
N ASP A 37 5.65 -24.24 -9.45
CA ASP A 37 6.41 -23.18 -10.13
C ASP A 37 6.08 -23.10 -11.63
N THR A 38 5.76 -24.24 -12.26
CA THR A 38 5.48 -24.30 -13.68
C THR A 38 4.38 -25.33 -13.99
N PRO A 39 3.59 -25.14 -15.09
CA PRO A 39 2.60 -26.12 -15.52
C PRO A 39 3.19 -27.51 -15.78
N GLU A 40 4.43 -27.56 -16.29
CA GLU A 40 5.13 -28.82 -16.61
C GLU A 40 5.37 -29.66 -15.36
N SER A 41 5.54 -29.05 -14.20
CA SER A 41 5.68 -29.77 -12.92
C SER A 41 4.45 -30.60 -12.54
N LYS A 42 3.29 -30.31 -13.21
CA LYS A 42 2.03 -31.05 -13.11
C LYS A 42 1.76 -31.93 -14.33
N GLY A 43 2.69 -32.03 -15.27
CA GLY A 43 2.49 -32.77 -16.52
C GLY A 43 1.57 -32.07 -17.50
N LEU A 44 1.35 -30.76 -17.34
CA LEU A 44 0.61 -29.92 -18.28
C LEU A 44 1.58 -29.39 -19.35
N PRO A 45 1.09 -29.11 -20.58
CA PRO A 45 1.92 -28.51 -21.62
C PRO A 45 2.43 -27.13 -21.20
N PRO A 46 3.61 -26.69 -21.69
CA PRO A 46 4.14 -25.37 -21.43
C PRO A 46 3.18 -24.28 -21.91
N ILE A 47 3.23 -23.11 -21.26
CA ILE A 47 2.31 -21.99 -21.57
C ILE A 47 2.46 -21.54 -23.02
N GLU A 48 3.68 -21.58 -23.55
CA GLU A 48 4.03 -21.23 -24.93
C GLU A 48 3.25 -22.07 -25.96
N GLU A 49 3.08 -23.36 -25.69
CA GLU A 49 2.30 -24.27 -26.55
C GLU A 49 0.80 -23.95 -26.52
N LEU A 50 0.28 -23.48 -25.37
CA LEU A 50 -1.13 -23.09 -25.20
C LEU A 50 -1.44 -21.73 -25.82
N THR A 51 -0.50 -20.79 -25.83
CA THR A 51 -0.68 -19.44 -26.37
C THR A 51 -0.35 -19.33 -27.85
N GLY A 52 0.23 -20.39 -28.45
CA GLY A 52 0.68 -20.38 -29.85
C GLY A 52 1.87 -19.42 -30.11
N GLU A 53 2.50 -18.91 -29.09
CA GLU A 53 3.74 -18.16 -29.18
C GLU A 53 4.89 -19.17 -29.27
N GLU A 54 5.40 -19.41 -30.49
CA GLU A 54 6.61 -20.19 -30.70
C GLU A 54 7.79 -19.44 -30.07
N THR A 55 8.09 -19.76 -28.82
CA THR A 55 9.42 -19.44 -28.28
C THR A 55 10.33 -20.61 -28.65
N PRO A 56 11.37 -20.41 -29.50
CA PRO A 56 12.35 -21.46 -29.75
C PRO A 56 12.89 -21.93 -28.41
N GLY A 57 12.88 -23.26 -28.20
CA GLY A 57 13.34 -23.90 -26.95
C GLY A 57 14.80 -23.61 -26.64
N THR A 58 15.08 -22.42 -26.17
CA THR A 58 16.37 -22.07 -25.58
C THR A 58 16.31 -22.48 -24.10
N PRO A 59 17.24 -23.32 -23.65
CA PRO A 59 17.41 -23.59 -22.22
C PRO A 59 17.48 -22.24 -21.49
N ARG A 60 16.72 -22.09 -20.38
CA ARG A 60 16.78 -20.90 -19.52
C ARG A 60 18.24 -20.70 -19.12
N ASP A 61 18.91 -19.80 -19.81
CA ASP A 61 20.30 -19.45 -19.52
C ASP A 61 20.31 -18.59 -18.26
N HIS A 62 20.66 -19.22 -17.13
CA HIS A 62 20.75 -18.55 -15.83
C HIS A 62 21.68 -17.33 -15.85
N GLY A 63 22.65 -17.27 -16.78
CA GLY A 63 23.51 -16.11 -17.01
C GLY A 63 22.71 -14.91 -17.53
N LYS A 64 21.84 -15.11 -18.50
CA LYS A 64 20.98 -14.04 -19.04
C LYS A 64 19.98 -13.49 -18.02
N THR A 65 19.44 -14.35 -17.15
CA THR A 65 18.51 -13.92 -16.09
C THR A 65 19.19 -13.00 -15.07
N SER A 66 20.42 -13.32 -14.66
CA SER A 66 21.21 -12.49 -13.74
C SER A 66 21.52 -11.11 -14.33
N ASP A 67 21.88 -11.05 -15.61
CA ASP A 67 22.15 -9.78 -16.30
C ASP A 67 20.89 -8.92 -16.46
N LEU A 68 19.73 -9.56 -16.74
CA LEU A 68 18.45 -8.89 -16.79
C LEU A 68 18.06 -8.32 -15.42
N GLN A 69 18.20 -9.08 -14.34
CA GLN A 69 17.95 -8.59 -12.98
C GLN A 69 18.86 -7.41 -12.62
N ARG A 70 20.15 -7.47 -13.01
CA ARG A 70 21.08 -6.37 -12.81
C ARG A 70 20.70 -5.13 -13.61
N SER A 71 20.13 -5.29 -14.80
CA SER A 71 19.62 -4.18 -15.61
C SER A 71 18.45 -3.45 -14.93
N VAL A 72 17.58 -4.17 -14.23
CA VAL A 72 16.45 -3.61 -13.45
C VAL A 72 16.96 -2.68 -12.36
N ILE A 73 17.98 -3.11 -11.60
CA ILE A 73 18.57 -2.29 -10.52
C ILE A 73 19.16 -0.98 -11.09
N ARG A 74 19.62 -0.99 -12.33
CA ARG A 74 20.18 0.20 -13.02
C ARG A 74 19.12 1.06 -13.71
N ASN A 75 17.87 0.57 -13.81
CA ASN A 75 16.81 1.30 -14.47
C ASN A 75 16.27 2.42 -13.55
N PRO A 76 16.46 3.71 -13.89
CA PRO A 76 16.02 4.82 -13.04
C PRO A 76 14.49 4.88 -12.90
N LEU A 77 13.72 4.36 -13.86
CA LEU A 77 12.25 4.35 -13.78
C LEU A 77 11.76 3.43 -12.67
N VAL A 78 12.47 2.32 -12.44
CA VAL A 78 12.13 1.40 -11.32
C VAL A 78 12.32 2.12 -9.99
N TRP A 79 13.36 2.91 -9.82
CA TRP A 79 13.59 3.65 -8.58
C TRP A 79 12.61 4.81 -8.39
N VAL A 80 12.22 5.50 -9.46
CA VAL A 80 11.17 6.55 -9.38
C VAL A 80 9.83 5.92 -9.00
N LEU A 81 9.49 4.77 -9.57
CA LEU A 81 8.27 4.03 -9.22
C LEU A 81 8.33 3.51 -7.79
N ALA A 82 9.46 2.95 -7.36
CA ALA A 82 9.70 2.49 -6.00
C ALA A 82 9.53 3.61 -4.98
N LEU A 83 10.08 4.79 -5.28
CA LEU A 83 9.94 5.97 -4.42
C LEU A 83 8.50 6.49 -4.40
N SER A 84 7.82 6.53 -5.55
CA SER A 84 6.40 6.86 -5.63
C SER A 84 5.54 5.94 -4.77
N SER A 85 5.78 4.62 -4.84
CA SER A 85 5.10 3.63 -4.02
C SER A 85 5.42 3.79 -2.53
N ALA A 86 6.68 4.06 -2.17
CA ALA A 86 7.07 4.32 -0.78
C ALA A 86 6.31 5.51 -0.19
N PHE A 87 6.20 6.62 -0.92
CA PHE A 87 5.44 7.79 -0.47
C PHE A 87 3.94 7.53 -0.38
N MET A 88 3.36 6.72 -1.25
CA MET A 88 1.97 6.27 -1.13
C MET A 88 1.78 5.43 0.14
N TYR A 89 2.73 4.52 0.44
CA TYR A 89 2.69 3.72 1.66
C TYR A 89 2.80 4.58 2.93
N ILE A 90 3.58 5.67 2.91
CA ILE A 90 3.61 6.64 4.02
C ILE A 90 2.19 7.16 4.31
N SER A 91 1.46 7.65 3.31
CA SER A 91 0.09 8.16 3.52
C SER A 91 -0.89 7.09 3.97
N ARG A 92 -0.77 5.86 3.44
CA ARG A 92 -1.60 4.72 3.82
C ARG A 92 -1.41 4.32 5.28
N TYR A 93 -0.16 4.11 5.67
CA TYR A 93 0.16 3.65 7.03
C TYR A 93 -0.02 4.76 8.07
N ALA A 94 0.08 6.03 7.69
CA ALA A 94 -0.29 7.15 8.54
C ALA A 94 -1.72 7.02 9.06
N ILE A 95 -2.68 6.78 8.17
CA ILE A 95 -4.09 6.63 8.56
C ILE A 95 -4.33 5.31 9.30
N ASN A 96 -3.73 4.22 8.84
CA ASN A 96 -3.93 2.92 9.50
C ASN A 96 -3.28 2.84 10.90
N GLY A 97 -2.15 3.48 11.11
CA GLY A 97 -1.44 3.49 12.39
C GLY A 97 -1.94 4.57 13.36
N TRP A 98 -2.15 5.77 12.86
CA TRP A 98 -2.42 6.95 13.69
C TRP A 98 -3.84 7.50 13.56
N GLY A 99 -4.61 7.07 12.56
CA GLY A 99 -5.95 7.61 12.28
C GLY A 99 -6.94 7.43 13.42
N VAL A 100 -6.89 6.30 14.16
CA VAL A 100 -7.75 6.08 15.33
C VAL A 100 -7.41 7.07 16.43
N LEU A 101 -6.13 7.23 16.76
CA LEU A 101 -5.67 8.19 17.76
C LEU A 101 -6.03 9.63 17.37
N PHE A 102 -5.85 9.98 16.09
CA PHE A 102 -6.23 11.29 15.56
C PHE A 102 -7.73 11.57 15.75
N LEU A 103 -8.60 10.61 15.44
CA LEU A 103 -10.05 10.76 15.63
C LEU A 103 -10.42 10.91 17.12
N GLN A 104 -9.74 10.21 18.01
CA GLN A 104 -10.00 10.31 19.45
C GLN A 104 -9.54 11.64 20.02
N GLU A 105 -8.29 12.02 19.78
CA GLU A 105 -7.63 13.18 20.40
C GLU A 105 -8.09 14.51 19.79
N ILE A 106 -8.27 14.55 18.46
CA ILE A 106 -8.57 15.81 17.75
C ILE A 106 -10.06 15.98 17.48
N LYS A 107 -10.78 14.89 17.19
CA LYS A 107 -12.20 14.97 16.83
C LYS A 107 -13.15 14.45 17.91
N GLY A 108 -12.64 13.98 19.06
CA GLY A 108 -13.42 13.58 20.23
C GLY A 108 -14.22 12.28 20.02
N TYR A 109 -13.85 11.43 19.07
CA TYR A 109 -14.54 10.16 18.84
C TYR A 109 -14.26 9.16 19.95
N THR A 110 -15.22 8.31 20.25
CA THR A 110 -14.97 7.12 21.07
C THR A 110 -14.10 6.13 20.31
N LEU A 111 -13.35 5.29 21.03
CA LEU A 111 -12.50 4.25 20.40
C LEU A 111 -13.28 3.39 19.40
N ALA A 112 -14.50 2.98 19.76
CA ALA A 112 -15.35 2.16 18.90
C ALA A 112 -15.73 2.87 17.60
N ALA A 113 -16.18 4.14 17.68
CA ALA A 113 -16.55 4.93 16.52
C ALA A 113 -15.32 5.22 15.63
N ALA A 114 -14.18 5.61 16.21
CA ALA A 114 -12.94 5.85 15.49
C ALA A 114 -12.47 4.61 14.71
N THR A 115 -12.48 3.44 15.36
CA THR A 115 -12.12 2.17 14.73
C THR A 115 -13.07 1.81 13.58
N GLN A 116 -14.38 2.01 13.74
CA GLN A 116 -15.35 1.77 12.67
C GLN A 116 -15.09 2.67 11.45
N VAL A 117 -14.88 3.97 11.66
CA VAL A 117 -14.57 4.93 10.60
C VAL A 117 -13.30 4.53 9.83
N ILE A 118 -12.22 4.19 10.56
CA ILE A 118 -10.98 3.76 9.92
C ILE A 118 -11.14 2.42 9.18
N SER A 119 -11.94 1.47 9.71
CA SER A 119 -12.17 0.18 9.06
C SER A 119 -12.84 0.30 7.68
N VAL A 120 -13.62 1.36 7.44
CA VAL A 120 -14.25 1.62 6.15
C VAL A 120 -13.20 1.72 5.02
N ASN A 121 -12.04 2.35 5.29
CA ASN A 121 -11.00 2.46 4.27
C ASN A 121 -10.46 1.10 3.83
N ALA A 122 -10.34 0.14 4.76
CA ALA A 122 -9.84 -1.20 4.45
C ALA A 122 -10.81 -1.96 3.53
N LEU A 123 -12.12 -1.90 3.84
CA LEU A 123 -13.16 -2.54 3.02
C LEU A 123 -13.24 -1.91 1.62
N CYS A 124 -13.25 -0.58 1.54
CA CYS A 124 -13.26 0.14 0.27
C CYS A 124 -11.95 -0.06 -0.52
N GLY A 125 -10.83 -0.28 0.16
CA GLY A 125 -9.55 -0.63 -0.46
C GLY A 125 -9.60 -1.96 -1.22
N ILE A 126 -10.28 -2.97 -0.68
CA ILE A 126 -10.50 -4.25 -1.37
C ILE A 126 -11.28 -4.00 -2.68
N VAL A 127 -12.36 -3.23 -2.61
CA VAL A 127 -13.15 -2.85 -3.79
C VAL A 127 -12.26 -2.14 -4.82
N GLY A 128 -11.50 -1.14 -4.40
CA GLY A 128 -10.57 -0.41 -5.27
C GLY A 128 -9.56 -1.32 -5.97
N THR A 129 -8.97 -2.27 -5.22
CA THR A 129 -7.99 -3.21 -5.76
C THR A 129 -8.62 -4.17 -6.79
N VAL A 130 -9.78 -4.76 -6.47
CA VAL A 130 -10.46 -5.73 -7.36
C VAL A 130 -10.90 -5.07 -8.67
N PHE A 131 -11.45 -3.86 -8.60
CA PHE A 131 -11.94 -3.16 -9.79
C PHE A 131 -10.88 -2.37 -10.54
N SER A 132 -9.66 -2.25 -10.02
CA SER A 132 -8.58 -1.44 -10.62
C SER A 132 -8.21 -1.89 -12.04
N GLY A 133 -8.10 -3.19 -12.28
CA GLY A 133 -7.79 -3.76 -13.59
C GLY A 133 -8.90 -3.47 -14.60
N TRP A 134 -10.14 -3.82 -14.25
CA TRP A 134 -11.30 -3.55 -15.11
C TRP A 134 -11.44 -2.06 -15.44
N LEU A 135 -11.24 -1.18 -14.46
CA LEU A 135 -11.30 0.28 -14.65
C LEU A 135 -10.25 0.76 -15.65
N SER A 136 -9.03 0.22 -15.55
CA SER A 136 -7.93 0.52 -16.49
C SER A 136 -8.26 0.13 -17.91
N ASP A 137 -8.80 -1.06 -18.10
CA ASP A 137 -9.03 -1.63 -19.43
C ASP A 137 -10.28 -1.05 -20.08
N ALA A 138 -11.37 -0.88 -19.30
CA ALA A 138 -12.66 -0.42 -19.81
C ALA A 138 -12.69 1.07 -20.19
N PHE A 139 -12.05 1.94 -19.38
CA PHE A 139 -12.18 3.39 -19.53
C PHE A 139 -10.93 4.09 -20.03
N PHE A 140 -9.75 3.50 -19.85
CA PHE A 140 -8.48 4.19 -20.13
C PHE A 140 -7.60 3.46 -21.14
N TYR A 141 -8.12 2.41 -21.78
CA TYR A 141 -7.38 1.65 -22.81
C TYR A 141 -5.98 1.21 -22.34
N GLY A 142 -5.87 0.79 -21.07
CA GLY A 142 -4.60 0.38 -20.47
C GLY A 142 -3.65 1.53 -20.09
N ARG A 143 -4.08 2.80 -20.14
CA ARG A 143 -3.26 3.95 -19.72
C ARG A 143 -3.19 4.07 -18.20
N ARG A 144 -2.48 3.15 -17.57
CA ARG A 144 -2.36 3.00 -16.10
C ARG A 144 -1.81 4.25 -15.43
N ASN A 145 -0.97 4.99 -16.14
CA ASN A 145 -0.35 6.22 -15.64
C ASN A 145 -1.34 7.34 -15.36
N VAL A 146 -2.35 7.51 -16.21
CA VAL A 146 -3.40 8.53 -16.04
C VAL A 146 -4.25 8.21 -14.83
N LEU A 147 -4.56 6.92 -14.66
CA LEU A 147 -5.30 6.43 -13.50
C LEU A 147 -4.50 6.60 -12.20
N ALA A 148 -3.24 6.20 -12.19
CA ALA A 148 -2.37 6.38 -11.03
C ALA A 148 -2.28 7.85 -10.60
N PHE A 149 -2.20 8.78 -11.55
CA PHE A 149 -2.24 10.21 -11.26
C PHE A 149 -3.61 10.64 -10.71
N GLY A 150 -4.71 10.29 -11.38
CA GLY A 150 -6.06 10.67 -10.96
C GLY A 150 -6.41 10.15 -9.57
N PHE A 151 -6.10 8.88 -9.29
CA PHE A 151 -6.30 8.29 -7.96
C PHE A 151 -5.31 8.80 -6.91
N GLY A 152 -4.11 9.22 -7.32
CA GLY A 152 -3.18 9.91 -6.44
C GLY A 152 -3.69 11.28 -5.97
N VAL A 153 -4.27 12.05 -6.89
CA VAL A 153 -4.98 13.31 -6.55
C VAL A 153 -6.17 13.02 -5.65
N LEU A 154 -7.00 12.03 -6.00
CA LEU A 154 -8.16 11.63 -5.18
C LEU A 154 -7.73 11.23 -3.76
N ASN A 155 -6.64 10.46 -3.63
CA ASN A 155 -6.06 10.07 -2.34
C ASN A 155 -5.69 11.30 -1.50
N THR A 156 -5.00 12.27 -2.12
CA THR A 156 -4.58 13.49 -1.42
C THR A 156 -5.78 14.34 -1.00
N VAL A 157 -6.78 14.49 -1.88
CA VAL A 157 -8.02 15.23 -1.58
C VAL A 157 -8.80 14.55 -0.45
N ALA A 158 -8.94 13.21 -0.51
CA ALA A 158 -9.61 12.45 0.54
C ALA A 158 -8.89 12.56 1.89
N LEU A 159 -7.55 12.55 1.87
CA LEU A 159 -6.71 12.74 3.05
C LEU A 159 -6.88 14.16 3.63
N CYS A 160 -6.85 15.20 2.80
CA CYS A 160 -7.12 16.57 3.23
C CYS A 160 -8.54 16.70 3.82
N LEU A 161 -9.54 16.12 3.15
CA LEU A 161 -10.91 16.13 3.65
C LEU A 161 -11.00 15.45 5.02
N PHE A 162 -10.36 14.31 5.21
CA PHE A 162 -10.35 13.61 6.50
C PHE A 162 -9.64 14.42 7.59
N LEU A 163 -8.49 15.01 7.31
CA LEU A 163 -7.66 15.66 8.32
C LEU A 163 -8.17 17.05 8.71
N TYR A 164 -8.73 17.81 7.76
CA TYR A 164 -9.19 19.18 8.00
C TYR A 164 -10.71 19.32 8.18
N SER A 165 -11.51 18.27 7.92
CA SER A 165 -12.94 18.33 8.24
C SER A 165 -13.16 18.32 9.76
N GLY A 166 -14.32 18.84 10.19
CA GLY A 166 -14.76 18.76 11.57
C GLY A 166 -15.09 17.33 12.02
N ASP A 167 -15.77 17.21 13.14
CA ASP A 167 -16.17 15.97 13.78
C ASP A 167 -17.38 15.26 13.13
N GLY A 168 -17.91 15.79 12.04
CA GLY A 168 -19.07 15.23 11.34
C GLY A 168 -18.82 13.79 10.84
N LEU A 169 -19.56 12.83 11.38
CA LEU A 169 -19.40 11.39 11.08
C LEU A 169 -19.52 11.09 9.58
N ILE A 170 -20.49 11.68 8.90
CA ILE A 170 -20.74 11.44 7.46
C ILE A 170 -19.53 11.85 6.62
N VAL A 171 -18.95 13.01 6.89
CA VAL A 171 -17.79 13.53 6.14
C VAL A 171 -16.55 12.65 6.39
N ASN A 172 -16.35 12.20 7.63
CA ASN A 172 -15.25 11.31 7.96
C ASN A 172 -15.41 9.93 7.31
N ILE A 173 -16.62 9.37 7.26
CA ILE A 173 -16.88 8.11 6.54
C ILE A 173 -16.67 8.30 5.04
N LEU A 174 -17.20 9.36 4.44
CA LEU A 174 -17.05 9.62 3.01
C LEU A 174 -15.58 9.79 2.62
N SER A 175 -14.81 10.51 3.42
CA SER A 175 -13.38 10.66 3.18
C SER A 175 -12.63 9.31 3.26
N MET A 176 -13.02 8.41 4.18
CA MET A 176 -12.44 7.07 4.29
C MET A 176 -12.85 6.14 3.14
N ILE A 177 -14.06 6.30 2.59
CA ILE A 177 -14.48 5.60 1.37
C ILE A 177 -13.59 6.02 0.19
N LEU A 178 -13.46 7.32 -0.04
CA LEU A 178 -12.65 7.86 -1.14
C LEU A 178 -11.17 7.49 -0.99
N PHE A 179 -10.63 7.62 0.23
CA PHE A 179 -9.27 7.25 0.55
C PHE A 179 -9.02 5.76 0.33
N GLY A 180 -9.91 4.89 0.82
CA GLY A 180 -9.80 3.45 0.66
C GLY A 180 -9.80 3.01 -0.79
N VAL A 181 -10.78 3.47 -1.59
CA VAL A 181 -10.83 3.17 -3.03
C VAL A 181 -9.56 3.66 -3.73
N ALA A 182 -9.12 4.89 -3.45
CA ALA A 182 -7.94 5.45 -4.08
C ALA A 182 -6.67 4.64 -3.74
N ILE A 183 -6.48 4.31 -2.46
CA ILE A 183 -5.34 3.47 -2.02
C ILE A 183 -5.39 2.08 -2.64
N GLY A 184 -6.57 1.45 -2.73
CA GLY A 184 -6.73 0.14 -3.35
C GLY A 184 -6.26 0.12 -4.81
N VAL A 185 -6.67 1.11 -5.59
CA VAL A 185 -6.24 1.28 -6.98
C VAL A 185 -4.73 1.57 -7.06
N LEU A 186 -4.21 2.48 -6.23
CA LEU A 186 -2.80 2.85 -6.22
C LEU A 186 -1.88 1.69 -5.84
N ILE A 187 -2.27 0.83 -4.90
CA ILE A 187 -1.51 -0.37 -4.55
C ILE A 187 -1.36 -1.29 -5.77
N CYS A 188 -2.45 -1.50 -6.52
CA CYS A 188 -2.42 -2.33 -7.71
C CYS A 188 -1.51 -1.73 -8.79
N PHE A 189 -1.59 -0.43 -9.04
CA PHE A 189 -0.80 0.21 -10.10
C PHE A 189 0.64 0.47 -9.69
N LEU A 190 0.90 1.22 -8.62
CA LEU A 190 2.24 1.58 -8.20
C LEU A 190 3.02 0.40 -7.61
N GLY A 191 2.31 -0.49 -6.89
CA GLY A 191 2.92 -1.67 -6.28
C GLY A 191 3.10 -2.86 -7.22
N GLY A 192 2.45 -2.87 -8.37
CA GLY A 192 2.43 -4.03 -9.26
C GLY A 192 2.47 -3.70 -10.74
N LEU A 193 1.33 -3.32 -11.33
CA LEU A 193 1.14 -3.28 -12.77
C LEU A 193 2.11 -2.35 -13.51
N MET A 194 2.43 -1.18 -12.96
CA MET A 194 3.37 -0.26 -13.58
C MET A 194 4.81 -0.79 -13.55
N ALA A 195 5.17 -1.62 -12.57
CA ALA A 195 6.48 -2.26 -12.53
C ALA A 195 6.65 -3.27 -13.68
N ILE A 196 5.57 -4.00 -14.00
CA ILE A 196 5.55 -4.97 -15.10
C ILE A 196 5.70 -4.25 -16.45
N ASP A 197 5.13 -3.06 -16.61
CA ASP A 197 5.14 -2.31 -17.86
C ASP A 197 6.52 -1.71 -18.21
N ILE A 198 7.41 -1.54 -17.24
CA ILE A 198 8.70 -0.86 -17.43
C ILE A 198 9.90 -1.79 -17.48
N VAL A 199 9.70 -3.10 -17.31
CA VAL A 199 10.76 -4.11 -17.38
C VAL A 199 10.34 -5.31 -18.22
N PRO A 200 11.29 -6.09 -18.78
CA PRO A 200 11.00 -7.36 -19.44
C PRO A 200 10.32 -8.35 -18.50
N ARG A 201 9.50 -9.25 -19.04
CA ARG A 201 8.72 -10.24 -18.27
C ARG A 201 9.59 -11.08 -17.32
N GLU A 202 10.78 -11.48 -17.79
CA GLU A 202 11.74 -12.30 -17.05
C GLU A 202 12.34 -11.57 -15.82
N ALA A 203 12.29 -10.25 -15.82
CA ALA A 203 12.85 -9.40 -14.77
C ALA A 203 11.78 -8.79 -13.83
N THR A 204 10.49 -9.11 -14.06
CA THR A 204 9.34 -8.57 -13.31
C THR A 204 9.47 -8.80 -11.80
N GLY A 205 9.89 -10.00 -11.40
CA GLY A 205 10.08 -10.33 -9.98
C GLY A 205 11.09 -9.43 -9.27
N ALA A 206 12.18 -9.08 -9.95
CA ALA A 206 13.18 -8.16 -9.40
C ALA A 206 12.62 -6.73 -9.25
N ALA A 207 11.86 -6.24 -10.24
CA ALA A 207 11.24 -4.92 -10.16
C ALA A 207 10.20 -4.85 -9.03
N LEU A 208 9.31 -5.84 -8.93
CA LEU A 208 8.33 -5.94 -7.85
C LEU A 208 8.99 -6.02 -6.47
N GLY A 209 10.10 -6.76 -6.36
CA GLY A 209 10.89 -6.85 -5.13
C GLY A 209 11.45 -5.49 -4.69
N ILE A 210 12.03 -4.71 -5.61
CA ILE A 210 12.56 -3.37 -5.33
C ILE A 210 11.43 -2.43 -4.88
N VAL A 211 10.32 -2.41 -5.62
CA VAL A 211 9.16 -1.56 -5.29
C VAL A 211 8.56 -1.95 -3.95
N GLY A 212 8.41 -3.26 -3.69
CA GLY A 212 7.89 -3.76 -2.42
C GLY A 212 8.78 -3.40 -1.23
N MET A 213 10.11 -3.62 -1.34
CA MET A 213 11.05 -3.22 -0.28
C MET A 213 10.98 -1.72 0.01
N ALA A 214 11.03 -0.87 -1.01
CA ALA A 214 10.94 0.57 -0.84
C ALA A 214 9.63 0.98 -0.15
N SER A 215 8.51 0.35 -0.52
CA SER A 215 7.19 0.61 0.07
C SER A 215 7.16 0.32 1.56
N TYR A 216 7.69 -0.81 1.98
CA TYR A 216 7.73 -1.17 3.41
C TYR A 216 8.78 -0.40 4.20
N VAL A 217 9.89 -0.01 3.59
CA VAL A 217 10.83 0.96 4.20
C VAL A 217 10.12 2.29 4.43
N GLY A 218 9.36 2.78 3.44
CA GLY A 218 8.53 3.97 3.58
C GLY A 218 7.52 3.85 4.73
N ALA A 219 6.82 2.71 4.84
CA ALA A 219 5.89 2.43 5.93
C ALA A 219 6.57 2.46 7.32
N GLY A 220 7.73 1.83 7.47
CA GLY A 220 8.49 1.85 8.72
C GLY A 220 9.02 3.24 9.09
N LEU A 221 9.54 3.98 8.12
CA LEU A 221 9.98 5.36 8.33
C LEU A 221 8.81 6.27 8.73
N GLN A 222 7.63 6.05 8.15
CA GLN A 222 6.41 6.79 8.49
C GLN A 222 6.09 6.66 9.97
N ASP A 223 6.10 5.45 10.54
CA ASP A 223 5.79 5.25 11.95
C ASP A 223 6.78 5.98 12.88
N ILE A 224 8.06 5.91 12.56
CA ILE A 224 9.12 6.58 13.32
C ILE A 224 8.96 8.11 13.25
N VAL A 225 8.80 8.65 12.03
CA VAL A 225 8.71 10.11 11.81
C VAL A 225 7.40 10.65 12.41
N SER A 226 6.27 9.98 12.19
CA SER A 226 4.99 10.42 12.77
C SER A 226 5.01 10.37 14.29
N GLY A 227 5.54 9.30 14.88
CA GLY A 227 5.68 9.19 16.33
C GLY A 227 6.55 10.30 16.91
N TRP A 228 7.65 10.64 16.24
CA TRP A 228 8.52 11.74 16.64
C TRP A 228 7.81 13.11 16.51
N LEU A 229 7.14 13.39 15.38
CA LEU A 229 6.44 14.65 15.15
C LEU A 229 5.30 14.86 16.16
N ILE A 230 4.50 13.83 16.43
CA ILE A 230 3.38 13.89 17.37
C ILE A 230 3.91 14.07 18.80
N ASN A 231 4.95 13.34 19.18
CA ASN A 231 5.53 13.44 20.51
C ASN A 231 6.24 14.81 20.74
N SER A 232 6.85 15.37 19.71
CA SER A 232 7.48 16.71 19.78
C SER A 232 6.46 17.83 19.97
N GLY A 233 5.22 17.63 19.52
CA GLY A 233 4.10 18.55 19.70
C GLY A 233 3.29 18.31 20.98
N LYS A 234 3.65 17.33 21.79
CA LYS A 234 2.94 16.98 23.03
C LYS A 234 3.06 18.11 24.07
N THR A 235 1.94 18.50 24.63
CA THR A 235 1.87 19.48 25.73
C THR A 235 1.21 18.83 26.94
N GLU A 236 1.81 19.01 28.12
CA GLU A 236 1.24 18.58 29.40
C GLU A 236 0.84 19.82 30.21
N LEU A 237 -0.47 19.98 30.43
CA LEU A 237 -1.05 21.04 31.28
C LEU A 237 -1.94 20.38 32.33
N ASP A 238 -1.69 20.66 33.59
CA ASP A 238 -2.48 20.15 34.73
C ASP A 238 -2.70 18.62 34.75
N GLY A 239 -1.69 17.85 34.31
CA GLY A 239 -1.78 16.39 34.26
C GLY A 239 -2.60 15.83 33.06
N VAL A 240 -3.07 16.70 32.17
CA VAL A 240 -3.74 16.30 30.91
C VAL A 240 -2.74 16.39 29.77
N THR A 241 -2.55 15.28 29.06
CA THR A 241 -1.71 15.22 27.87
C THR A 241 -2.55 15.60 26.65
N SER A 242 -2.11 16.63 25.93
CA SER A 242 -2.65 17.00 24.61
C SER A 242 -1.65 16.70 23.51
N TYR A 243 -2.09 16.06 22.44
CA TYR A 243 -1.26 15.74 21.28
C TYR A 243 -1.48 16.77 20.16
N ASN A 244 -0.40 17.23 19.55
CA ASN A 244 -0.46 18.08 18.36
C ASN A 244 -0.10 17.27 17.11
N PHE A 245 -1.00 17.25 16.14
CA PHE A 245 -0.83 16.52 14.89
C PHE A 245 -0.44 17.41 13.70
N ASP A 246 -0.34 18.74 13.87
CA ASP A 246 -0.16 19.68 12.75
C ASP A 246 1.03 19.31 11.84
N SER A 247 2.19 19.07 12.45
CA SER A 247 3.40 18.69 11.69
C SER A 247 3.25 17.30 11.02
N ALA A 248 2.57 16.36 11.66
CA ALA A 248 2.32 15.04 11.12
C ALA A 248 1.32 15.11 9.93
N ILE A 249 0.28 15.94 10.04
CA ILE A 249 -0.69 16.20 8.97
C ILE A 249 0.02 16.72 7.71
N VAL A 250 0.89 17.72 7.85
CA VAL A 250 1.67 18.27 6.74
C VAL A 250 2.56 17.19 6.10
N PHE A 251 3.24 16.39 6.93
CA PHE A 251 4.06 15.28 6.45
C PHE A 251 3.25 14.24 5.66
N TRP A 252 2.09 13.84 6.13
CA TRP A 252 1.23 12.83 5.47
C TRP A 252 0.67 13.33 4.15
N ILE A 253 0.21 14.59 4.10
CA ILE A 253 -0.31 15.21 2.87
C ILE A 253 0.82 15.41 1.86
N ALA A 254 1.98 15.91 2.30
CA ALA A 254 3.14 16.10 1.44
C ALA A 254 3.61 14.76 0.83
N ALA A 255 3.64 13.67 1.63
CA ALA A 255 3.96 12.34 1.14
C ALA A 255 2.98 11.89 0.06
N SER A 256 1.66 12.03 0.30
CA SER A 256 0.65 11.71 -0.70
C SER A 256 0.85 12.52 -2.00
N ALA A 257 1.12 13.82 -1.90
CA ALA A 257 1.36 14.68 -3.05
C ALA A 257 2.61 14.28 -3.83
N VAL A 258 3.73 14.03 -3.15
CA VAL A 258 4.98 13.58 -3.78
C VAL A 258 4.78 12.26 -4.51
N SER A 259 4.00 11.32 -3.96
CA SER A 259 3.72 10.04 -4.59
C SER A 259 3.15 10.20 -6.00
N PHE A 260 2.05 10.96 -6.17
CA PHE A 260 1.44 11.08 -7.48
C PHE A 260 2.25 11.96 -8.45
N ILE A 261 3.02 12.93 -7.95
CA ILE A 261 3.94 13.70 -8.77
C ILE A 261 5.04 12.79 -9.36
N LEU A 262 5.61 11.90 -8.54
CA LEU A 262 6.60 10.93 -9.02
C LEU A 262 5.99 9.94 -10.02
N ALA A 263 4.74 9.51 -9.83
CA ALA A 263 4.04 8.66 -10.78
C ALA A 263 3.92 9.30 -12.17
N LEU A 264 3.75 10.63 -12.26
CA LEU A 264 3.76 11.34 -13.55
C LEU A 264 5.09 11.25 -14.30
N PHE A 265 6.21 11.23 -13.58
CA PHE A 265 7.53 11.12 -14.22
C PHE A 265 7.74 9.73 -14.84
N VAL A 266 7.21 8.68 -14.22
CA VAL A 266 7.20 7.33 -14.80
C VAL A 266 6.38 7.32 -16.09
N ALA A 267 5.21 7.96 -16.07
CA ALA A 267 4.30 8.07 -17.19
C ALA A 267 4.95 8.68 -18.45
N LYS A 268 5.65 9.79 -18.27
CA LYS A 268 6.22 10.59 -19.39
C LYS A 268 7.37 9.89 -20.12
N ARG A 269 8.06 8.94 -19.47
CA ARG A 269 9.20 8.22 -20.05
C ARG A 269 8.85 6.86 -20.65
N SER A 270 7.76 6.23 -20.23
CA SER A 270 7.28 4.95 -20.78
C SER A 270 6.73 5.08 -22.22
N HIS A 271 6.41 6.30 -22.68
CA HIS A 271 5.92 6.59 -24.03
C HIS A 271 7.01 7.05 -25.01
N ARG A 272 8.27 7.03 -24.65
CA ARG A 272 9.44 7.24 -25.51
C ARG A 272 10.22 5.96 -25.71
#